data_9609f06fc7ecec79ca215aec0af29bd4
#
_entry.id   9609f06fc7ecec79ca215aec0af29bd4
#
_cell.length_a   1.000
_cell.length_b   1.000
_cell.length_c   1.000
_cell.angle_alpha   90.00
_cell.angle_beta   90.00
_cell.angle_gamma   90.00
#
_symmetry.space_group_name_H-M   'P 1'
#
loop_
_entity.id
_entity.type
_entity.pdbx_description
1 polymer ?
#
loop_
_entity_poly.entity_id
_entity_poly.type
_entity_poly.pdbx_seq_one_letter_code
_entity_poly.pdbx_strand_id
1 'polypeptide(L)'
;MRSSFSRPSDMTGKSVQDIDTPRLVIDLDAMKRNLGRMAEFAKKHNIRWRPHAKLHKSVALAKMQIKAGAVGVCVKKTAEAEIMVAGGVHNVYISNEVIAPAKLARVARLAQKLATQDGGQLAIAVDSSEGVIRLAQAMTQ
;
A
#
# COMPACT_ATOMS: atom_id res chain seq x y z
N MET A 1 1.69 33.24 -1.02
CA MET A 1 0.76 32.80 0.05
C MET A 1 1.10 31.37 0.44
N ARG A 2 1.65 31.13 1.63
CA ARG A 2 1.84 29.76 2.14
C ARG A 2 0.47 29.31 2.67
N SER A 3 -0.08 28.24 2.08
CA SER A 3 -1.30 27.61 2.57
C SER A 3 -1.09 27.16 4.03
N SER A 4 -1.87 27.74 4.94
CA SER A 4 -1.86 27.41 6.37
C SER A 4 -2.60 26.11 6.67
N PHE A 5 -2.26 25.03 5.95
CA PHE A 5 -2.81 23.74 6.34
C PHE A 5 -2.13 23.30 7.65
N SER A 6 -2.89 23.29 8.73
CA SER A 6 -2.46 22.73 10.02
C SER A 6 -2.02 21.27 9.83
N ARG A 7 -0.88 20.91 10.43
CA ARG A 7 -0.40 19.52 10.38
C ARG A 7 -1.35 18.61 11.15
N PRO A 8 -1.52 17.33 10.74
CA PRO A 8 -2.40 16.40 11.46
C PRO A 8 -2.09 16.29 12.95
N SER A 9 -0.82 16.46 13.36
CA SER A 9 -0.38 16.47 14.76
C SER A 9 -0.99 17.61 15.58
N ASP A 10 -1.40 18.71 14.96
CA ASP A 10 -1.94 19.88 15.64
C ASP A 10 -3.39 19.68 16.10
N MET A 11 -4.02 18.57 15.63
CA MET A 11 -5.40 18.22 15.93
C MET A 11 -5.55 17.14 17.01
N THR A 12 -4.43 16.61 17.52
CA THR A 12 -4.46 15.58 18.56
C THR A 12 -5.14 16.10 19.85
N GLY A 13 -6.17 15.39 20.31
CA GLY A 13 -6.94 15.75 21.52
C GLY A 13 -8.05 16.77 21.27
N LYS A 14 -8.26 17.25 20.03
CA LYS A 14 -9.35 18.15 19.66
C LYS A 14 -10.59 17.38 19.21
N SER A 15 -11.75 18.04 19.24
CA SER A 15 -13.01 17.50 18.73
C SER A 15 -12.97 17.40 17.19
N VAL A 16 -13.72 16.46 16.63
CA VAL A 16 -13.96 16.37 15.18
C VAL A 16 -14.60 17.67 14.66
N GLN A 17 -15.35 18.37 15.49
CA GLN A 17 -15.98 19.65 15.12
C GLN A 17 -14.97 20.79 14.93
N ASP A 18 -13.75 20.66 15.49
CA ASP A 18 -12.68 21.65 15.35
C ASP A 18 -11.85 21.45 14.08
N ILE A 19 -12.16 20.39 13.30
CA ILE A 19 -11.42 20.04 12.09
C ILE A 19 -11.93 20.88 10.92
N ASP A 20 -11.02 21.64 10.31
CA ASP A 20 -11.31 22.38 9.08
C ASP A 20 -11.67 21.45 7.91
N THR A 21 -12.66 21.82 7.14
CA THR A 21 -13.19 21.02 6.01
C THR A 21 -12.63 21.49 4.66
N PRO A 22 -12.49 20.55 3.68
CA PRO A 22 -12.79 19.12 3.73
C PRO A 22 -11.67 18.28 4.34
N ARG A 23 -12.01 17.30 5.19
CA ARG A 23 -11.05 16.33 5.79
C ARG A 23 -11.64 14.92 5.81
N LEU A 24 -10.76 13.92 5.68
CA LEU A 24 -11.12 12.53 5.90
C LEU A 24 -10.94 12.19 7.38
N VAL A 25 -12.00 11.67 7.97
CA VAL A 25 -12.02 11.22 9.37
C VAL A 25 -12.22 9.72 9.40
N ILE A 26 -11.47 9.03 10.25
CA ILE A 26 -11.56 7.58 10.43
C ILE A 26 -12.02 7.29 11.85
N ASP A 27 -13.16 6.61 11.98
CA ASP A 27 -13.57 5.99 13.24
C ASP A 27 -12.64 4.79 13.50
N LEU A 28 -11.71 4.97 14.45
CA LEU A 28 -10.71 3.95 14.75
C LEU A 28 -11.29 2.67 15.34
N ASP A 29 -12.36 2.77 16.11
CA ASP A 29 -12.98 1.60 16.74
C ASP A 29 -13.76 0.78 15.71
N ALA A 30 -14.50 1.43 14.81
CA ALA A 30 -15.14 0.78 13.66
C ALA A 30 -14.09 0.13 12.74
N MET A 31 -13.00 0.83 12.46
CA MET A 31 -11.92 0.30 11.65
C MET A 31 -11.28 -0.94 12.28
N LYS A 32 -10.95 -0.89 13.58
CA LYS A 32 -10.37 -2.05 14.31
C LYS A 32 -11.31 -3.26 14.29
N ARG A 33 -12.61 -3.03 14.53
CA ARG A 33 -13.61 -4.11 14.44
C ARG A 33 -13.66 -4.72 13.05
N ASN A 34 -13.62 -3.91 11.99
CA ASN A 34 -13.64 -4.39 10.61
C ASN A 34 -12.36 -5.16 10.24
N LEU A 35 -11.20 -4.70 10.68
CA LEU A 35 -9.94 -5.42 10.50
C LEU A 35 -9.96 -6.77 11.21
N GLY A 36 -10.45 -6.81 12.45
CA GLY A 36 -10.58 -8.06 13.21
C GLY A 36 -11.50 -9.06 12.52
N ARG A 37 -12.68 -8.63 12.09
CA ARG A 37 -13.62 -9.49 11.35
C ARG A 37 -13.01 -10.08 10.08
N MET A 38 -12.27 -9.27 9.30
CA MET A 38 -11.61 -9.76 8.08
C MET A 38 -10.49 -10.75 8.39
N ALA A 39 -9.69 -10.46 9.43
CA ALA A 39 -8.62 -11.34 9.87
C ALA A 39 -9.17 -12.71 10.35
N GLU A 40 -10.22 -12.69 11.17
CA GLU A 40 -10.89 -13.90 11.64
C GLU A 40 -11.50 -14.71 10.48
N PHE A 41 -12.17 -14.02 9.54
CA PHE A 41 -12.72 -14.67 8.35
C PHE A 41 -11.61 -15.34 7.52
N ALA A 42 -10.53 -14.64 7.23
CA ALA A 42 -9.43 -15.18 6.47
C ALA A 42 -8.78 -16.39 7.16
N LYS A 43 -8.58 -16.32 8.48
CA LYS A 43 -8.06 -17.42 9.29
C LYS A 43 -8.99 -18.63 9.28
N LYS A 44 -10.28 -18.41 9.51
CA LYS A 44 -11.31 -19.48 9.53
C LYS A 44 -11.38 -20.25 8.21
N HIS A 45 -11.21 -19.55 7.09
CA HIS A 45 -11.30 -20.14 5.75
C HIS A 45 -9.95 -20.49 5.14
N ASN A 46 -8.84 -20.34 5.89
CA ASN A 46 -7.47 -20.56 5.41
C ASN A 46 -7.14 -19.78 4.14
N ILE A 47 -7.57 -18.50 4.10
CA ILE A 47 -7.37 -17.59 2.95
C ILE A 47 -6.26 -16.59 3.27
N ARG A 48 -5.31 -16.46 2.35
CA ARG A 48 -4.31 -15.38 2.38
C ARG A 48 -4.93 -14.10 1.82
N TRP A 49 -5.19 -13.12 2.68
CA TRP A 49 -5.79 -11.86 2.25
C TRP A 49 -4.76 -10.74 2.09
N ARG A 50 -5.01 -9.89 1.12
CA ARG A 50 -4.15 -8.76 0.76
C ARG A 50 -5.01 -7.54 0.50
N PRO A 51 -5.16 -6.62 1.48
CA PRO A 51 -6.03 -5.47 1.35
C PRO A 51 -5.49 -4.46 0.36
N HIS A 52 -6.39 -3.74 -0.31
CA HIS A 52 -6.03 -2.72 -1.27
C HIS A 52 -5.84 -1.36 -0.59
N ALA A 53 -4.60 -0.85 -0.59
CA ALA A 53 -4.24 0.41 0.04
C ALA A 53 -4.61 1.66 -0.78
N LYS A 54 -5.16 1.53 -1.99
CA LYS A 54 -5.50 2.66 -2.89
C LYS A 54 -6.45 3.68 -2.26
N LEU A 55 -7.33 3.23 -1.35
CA LEU A 55 -8.32 4.10 -0.72
C LEU A 55 -7.69 4.99 0.35
N HIS A 56 -6.87 4.43 1.21
CA HIS A 56 -6.31 5.17 2.34
C HIS A 56 -4.89 5.71 2.08
N LYS A 57 -4.10 5.10 1.20
CA LYS A 57 -2.73 5.47 0.83
C LYS A 57 -1.81 5.72 2.05
N SER A 58 -2.10 5.09 3.17
CA SER A 58 -1.43 5.30 4.45
C SER A 58 -0.60 4.08 4.82
N VAL A 59 0.70 4.28 5.05
CA VAL A 59 1.62 3.26 5.56
C VAL A 59 1.20 2.78 6.95
N ALA A 60 0.73 3.68 7.81
CA ALA A 60 0.28 3.33 9.16
C ALA A 60 -0.91 2.35 9.10
N LEU A 61 -1.91 2.62 8.27
CA LEU A 61 -3.06 1.72 8.10
C LEU A 61 -2.64 0.39 7.45
N ALA A 62 -1.76 0.42 6.46
CA ALA A 62 -1.20 -0.79 5.85
C ALA A 62 -0.50 -1.69 6.90
N LYS A 63 0.30 -1.11 7.78
CA LYS A 63 0.94 -1.84 8.89
C LYS A 63 -0.07 -2.41 9.88
N MET A 64 -1.15 -1.70 10.16
CA MET A 64 -2.24 -2.24 11.00
C MET A 64 -2.92 -3.46 10.35
N GLN A 65 -3.16 -3.41 9.04
CA GLN A 65 -3.70 -4.54 8.28
C GLN A 65 -2.77 -5.75 8.30
N ILE A 66 -1.45 -5.53 8.10
CA ILE A 66 -0.44 -6.60 8.17
C ILE A 66 -0.37 -7.19 9.60
N LYS A 67 -0.38 -6.34 10.63
CA LYS A 67 -0.43 -6.79 12.02
C LYS A 67 -1.68 -7.63 12.32
N ALA A 68 -2.79 -7.35 11.66
CA ALA A 68 -4.03 -8.14 11.76
C ALA A 68 -4.00 -9.45 10.94
N GLY A 69 -2.90 -9.76 10.22
CA GLY A 69 -2.72 -11.03 9.50
C GLY A 69 -2.78 -10.92 7.97
N ALA A 70 -2.81 -9.70 7.40
CA ALA A 70 -2.67 -9.55 5.96
C ALA A 70 -1.25 -9.95 5.53
N VAL A 71 -1.13 -10.64 4.39
CA VAL A 71 0.16 -11.11 3.86
C VAL A 71 1.00 -9.99 3.23
N GLY A 72 0.46 -8.80 3.10
CA GLY A 72 1.05 -7.62 2.48
C GLY A 72 -0.05 -6.67 2.02
N VAL A 73 0.25 -5.76 1.13
CA VAL A 73 -0.72 -4.80 0.59
C VAL A 73 -0.82 -4.85 -0.92
N CYS A 74 -2.00 -4.53 -1.43
CA CYS A 74 -2.25 -4.30 -2.84
C CYS A 74 -2.27 -2.79 -3.10
N VAL A 75 -1.64 -2.34 -4.18
CA VAL A 75 -1.64 -0.95 -4.63
C VAL A 75 -1.95 -0.87 -6.12
N LYS A 76 -2.35 0.30 -6.63
CA LYS A 76 -2.66 0.47 -8.04
C LYS A 76 -1.51 1.10 -8.84
N LYS A 77 -0.72 1.97 -8.23
CA LYS A 77 0.29 2.76 -8.93
C LYS A 77 1.70 2.46 -8.41
N THR A 78 2.69 2.54 -9.29
CA THR A 78 4.11 2.42 -8.93
C THR A 78 4.50 3.37 -7.79
N ALA A 79 4.03 4.63 -7.84
CA ALA A 79 4.30 5.61 -6.79
C ALA A 79 3.70 5.21 -5.43
N GLU A 80 2.53 4.56 -5.40
CA GLU A 80 1.95 4.03 -4.17
C GLU A 80 2.81 2.88 -3.60
N ALA A 81 3.32 2.00 -4.48
CA ALA A 81 4.23 0.92 -4.08
C ALA A 81 5.51 1.48 -3.45
N GLU A 82 6.12 2.50 -4.07
CA GLU A 82 7.33 3.14 -3.54
C GLU A 82 7.11 3.74 -2.15
N ILE A 83 5.97 4.40 -1.91
CA ILE A 83 5.62 4.96 -0.59
C ILE A 83 5.46 3.85 0.44
N MET A 84 4.77 2.76 0.10
CA MET A 84 4.57 1.62 1.01
C MET A 84 5.91 0.98 1.37
N VAL A 85 6.77 0.71 0.39
CA VAL A 85 8.11 0.13 0.61
C VAL A 85 9.01 1.07 1.40
N ALA A 86 9.03 2.36 1.09
CA ALA A 86 9.77 3.36 1.85
C ALA A 86 9.31 3.43 3.32
N GLY A 87 8.03 3.17 3.55
CA GLY A 87 7.42 3.08 4.88
C GLY A 87 7.64 1.74 5.59
N GLY A 88 8.37 0.78 5.02
CA GLY A 88 8.68 -0.51 5.63
C GLY A 88 7.59 -1.57 5.43
N VAL A 89 6.82 -1.49 4.35
CA VAL A 89 5.94 -2.58 3.91
C VAL A 89 6.71 -3.41 2.88
N HIS A 90 7.07 -4.64 3.23
CA HIS A 90 7.99 -5.45 2.43
C HIS A 90 7.29 -6.36 1.41
N ASN A 91 5.99 -6.57 1.52
CA ASN A 91 5.24 -7.41 0.59
C ASN A 91 4.15 -6.58 -0.11
N VAL A 92 4.38 -6.26 -1.38
CA VAL A 92 3.55 -5.34 -2.17
C VAL A 92 3.13 -5.98 -3.49
N TYR A 93 1.86 -5.85 -3.84
CA TYR A 93 1.31 -6.24 -5.14
C TYR A 93 0.78 -5.01 -5.88
N ILE A 94 1.30 -4.75 -7.07
CA ILE A 94 0.79 -3.73 -7.98
C ILE A 94 -0.26 -4.38 -8.88
N SER A 95 -1.54 -4.09 -8.63
CA SER A 95 -2.68 -4.71 -9.33
C SER A 95 -3.04 -4.01 -10.65
N ASN A 96 -2.07 -3.41 -11.28
CA ASN A 96 -2.26 -2.68 -12.54
C ASN A 96 -1.05 -2.93 -13.44
N GLU A 97 -1.29 -2.97 -14.72
CA GLU A 97 -0.28 -3.17 -15.75
C GLU A 97 0.64 -1.94 -15.82
N VAL A 98 1.93 -2.18 -15.96
CA VAL A 98 2.93 -1.12 -16.12
C VAL A 98 3.71 -1.39 -17.41
N ILE A 99 3.57 -0.50 -18.38
CA ILE A 99 4.18 -0.65 -19.73
C ILE A 99 5.21 0.44 -20.01
N ALA A 100 5.03 1.63 -19.43
CA ALA A 100 5.91 2.77 -19.69
C ALA A 100 7.34 2.50 -19.18
N PRO A 101 8.39 2.66 -20.03
CA PRO A 101 9.77 2.32 -19.66
C PRO A 101 10.25 2.97 -18.37
N ALA A 102 9.97 4.25 -18.18
CA ALA A 102 10.35 4.96 -16.96
C ALA A 102 9.71 4.39 -15.68
N LYS A 103 8.49 3.85 -15.78
CA LYS A 103 7.82 3.18 -14.65
C LYS A 103 8.37 1.76 -14.44
N LEU A 104 8.67 1.03 -15.52
CA LEU A 104 9.28 -0.29 -15.44
C LEU A 104 10.66 -0.23 -14.76
N ALA A 105 11.49 0.75 -15.09
CA ALA A 105 12.76 0.98 -14.42
C ALA A 105 12.58 1.25 -12.90
N ARG A 106 11.52 1.94 -12.49
CA ARG A 106 11.19 2.15 -11.06
C ARG A 106 10.74 0.86 -10.39
N VAL A 107 9.93 0.04 -11.09
CA VAL A 107 9.50 -1.28 -10.59
C VAL A 107 10.72 -2.18 -10.39
N ALA A 108 11.66 -2.21 -11.34
CA ALA A 108 12.89 -3.00 -11.23
C ALA A 108 13.72 -2.60 -10.00
N ARG A 109 13.97 -1.29 -9.80
CA ARG A 109 14.67 -0.81 -8.60
C ARG A 109 13.95 -1.16 -7.31
N LEU A 110 12.62 -1.11 -7.33
CA LEU A 110 11.81 -1.46 -6.16
C LEU A 110 11.90 -2.94 -5.84
N ALA A 111 11.90 -3.81 -6.86
CA ALA A 111 12.08 -5.24 -6.72
C ALA A 111 13.47 -5.58 -6.16
N GLN A 112 14.53 -4.97 -6.69
CA GLN A 112 15.90 -5.12 -6.18
C GLN A 112 16.00 -4.71 -4.70
N LYS A 113 15.41 -3.56 -4.34
CA LYS A 113 15.37 -3.12 -2.95
C LYS A 113 14.65 -4.11 -2.04
N LEU A 114 13.53 -4.66 -2.47
CA LEU A 114 12.78 -5.64 -1.68
C LEU A 114 13.49 -6.99 -1.58
N ALA A 115 14.24 -7.41 -2.61
CA ALA A 115 15.01 -8.64 -2.58
C ALA A 115 16.08 -8.69 -1.45
N THR A 116 16.51 -7.53 -0.95
CA THR A 116 17.44 -7.41 0.18
C THR A 116 16.74 -7.36 1.54
N GLN A 117 15.42 -7.37 1.59
CA GLN A 117 14.63 -7.30 2.82
C GLN A 117 14.09 -8.67 3.20
N ASP A 118 14.08 -8.99 4.49
CA ASP A 118 13.45 -10.21 4.97
C ASP A 118 11.96 -10.24 4.62
N GLY A 119 11.51 -11.32 3.98
CA GLY A 119 10.16 -11.46 3.46
C GLY A 119 9.80 -10.48 2.33
N GLY A 120 10.80 -9.81 1.73
CA GLY A 120 10.60 -8.82 0.67
C GLY A 120 10.05 -9.45 -0.60
N GLN A 121 8.93 -8.94 -1.08
CA GLN A 121 8.22 -9.45 -2.25
C GLN A 121 7.54 -8.33 -3.02
N LEU A 122 7.80 -8.27 -4.32
CA LEU A 122 7.06 -7.42 -5.26
C LEU A 122 6.38 -8.31 -6.29
N ALA A 123 5.07 -8.17 -6.40
CA ALA A 123 4.29 -8.77 -7.48
C ALA A 123 3.64 -7.67 -8.31
N ILE A 124 3.41 -7.94 -9.59
CA ILE A 124 2.76 -7.01 -10.52
C ILE A 124 1.83 -7.76 -11.46
N ALA A 125 0.68 -7.15 -11.77
CA ALA A 125 -0.22 -7.68 -12.78
C ALA A 125 0.35 -7.48 -14.18
N VAL A 126 0.17 -8.50 -15.02
CA VAL A 126 0.44 -8.46 -16.46
C VAL A 126 -0.75 -9.08 -17.19
N ASP A 127 -1.11 -8.54 -18.33
CA ASP A 127 -2.27 -8.95 -19.14
C ASP A 127 -1.92 -9.28 -20.60
N SER A 128 -0.64 -9.16 -20.95
CA SER A 128 -0.17 -9.38 -22.31
C SER A 128 1.25 -9.92 -22.36
N SER A 129 1.57 -10.67 -23.41
CA SER A 129 2.94 -11.15 -23.67
C SER A 129 3.94 -10.01 -23.79
N GLU A 130 3.54 -8.90 -24.39
CA GLU A 130 4.36 -7.69 -24.49
C GLU A 130 4.67 -7.10 -23.10
N GLY A 131 3.69 -7.05 -22.21
CA GLY A 131 3.86 -6.61 -20.84
C GLY A 131 4.87 -7.48 -20.06
N VAL A 132 4.81 -8.80 -20.24
CA VAL A 132 5.76 -9.75 -19.63
C VAL A 132 7.18 -9.52 -20.18
N ILE A 133 7.34 -9.39 -21.51
CA ILE A 133 8.65 -9.19 -22.14
C ILE A 133 9.28 -7.88 -21.66
N ARG A 134 8.55 -6.78 -21.66
CA ARG A 134 9.04 -5.47 -21.20
C ARG A 134 9.42 -5.48 -19.72
N LEU A 135 8.61 -6.14 -18.89
CA LEU A 135 8.93 -6.29 -17.48
C LEU A 135 10.22 -7.10 -17.28
N ALA A 136 10.36 -8.24 -17.97
CA ALA A 136 11.56 -9.07 -17.91
C ALA A 136 12.81 -8.30 -18.33
N GLN A 137 12.75 -7.57 -19.44
CA GLN A 137 13.85 -6.71 -19.91
C GLN A 137 14.25 -5.65 -18.88
N ALA A 138 13.27 -5.02 -18.22
CA ALA A 138 13.55 -4.02 -17.21
C ALA A 138 14.20 -4.62 -15.93
N MET A 139 13.94 -5.89 -15.65
CA MET A 139 14.52 -6.58 -14.47
C MET A 139 15.97 -7.04 -14.68
N THR A 140 16.47 -7.06 -15.93
CA THR A 140 17.84 -7.47 -16.30
C THR A 140 18.80 -6.29 -16.46
N GLN A 141 18.31 -5.05 -16.37
CA GLN A 141 19.11 -3.80 -16.43
C GLN A 141 19.54 -3.37 -15.04
#